data_b369eb8c066173c32f24a496d271befc
#
_entry.id   b369eb8c066173c32f24a496d271befc
#
_cell.length_a   1.000
_cell.length_b   1.000
_cell.length_c   1.000
_cell.angle_alpha   90.00
_cell.angle_beta   90.00
_cell.angle_gamma   90.00
#
_symmetry.space_group_name_H-M   'P 1'
#
loop_
_entity.id
_entity.type
_entity.pdbx_description
1 polymer ?
#
loop_
_entity_poly.entity_id
_entity_poly.type
_entity_poly.pdbx_seq_one_letter_code
_entity_poly.pdbx_strand_id
1 'polypeptide(L)'
;MRSDFGTIVQIGDILVSEDVVAEYFCCDYESCKGCCCVIGDSGAPLDESELEGLERDYPRFSPLMRPQGRETVDRTGFFELDRDGDIVTPVVPQSQECAYSCFAPDGSVLCSIEKCGLVKPASCRLYPIRVTKLTGGSLALNLHRWDICKCAFEKGRREGIRVYQFLEKPLTDCFGADFYEALCAAAEHILKDEE
;
A
#
# COMPACT_ATOMS: atom_id res chain seq x y z
N MET A 1 -30.41 1.43 14.42
CA MET A 1 -29.29 0.75 15.10
C MET A 1 -28.26 0.48 14.01
N ARG A 2 -27.23 1.33 13.83
CA ARG A 2 -26.09 0.99 12.95
C ARG A 2 -25.43 -0.23 13.57
N SER A 3 -25.13 -1.23 12.76
CA SER A 3 -24.34 -2.39 13.21
C SER A 3 -22.95 -1.89 13.60
N ASP A 4 -22.37 -2.42 14.67
CA ASP A 4 -20.97 -2.14 15.07
C ASP A 4 -19.94 -2.58 14.01
N PHE A 5 -20.40 -3.24 12.96
CA PHE A 5 -19.64 -3.62 11.77
C PHE A 5 -20.11 -2.73 10.62
N GLY A 6 -19.24 -1.82 10.13
CA GLY A 6 -19.55 -0.96 8.99
C GLY A 6 -20.09 -1.73 7.78
N THR A 7 -20.61 -1.00 6.80
CA THR A 7 -21.12 -1.58 5.55
C THR A 7 -19.99 -2.23 4.76
N ILE A 8 -20.24 -3.41 4.20
CA ILE A 8 -19.33 -4.07 3.27
C ILE A 8 -19.97 -4.03 1.89
N VAL A 9 -19.23 -3.52 0.92
CA VAL A 9 -19.61 -3.51 -0.50
C VAL A 9 -19.00 -4.74 -1.16
N GLN A 10 -19.82 -5.51 -1.88
CA GLN A 10 -19.33 -6.61 -2.70
C GLN A 10 -19.34 -6.21 -4.17
N ILE A 11 -18.18 -6.31 -4.83
CA ILE A 11 -17.99 -6.06 -6.26
C ILE A 11 -17.34 -7.31 -6.85
N GLY A 12 -18.11 -8.14 -7.53
CA GLY A 12 -17.65 -9.46 -7.97
C GLY A 12 -17.17 -10.31 -6.77
N ASP A 13 -15.93 -10.77 -6.82
CA ASP A 13 -15.28 -11.55 -5.77
C ASP A 13 -14.49 -10.68 -4.77
N ILE A 14 -14.68 -9.37 -4.81
CA ILE A 14 -13.97 -8.42 -3.94
C ILE A 14 -14.94 -7.80 -2.93
N LEU A 15 -14.60 -7.91 -1.65
CA LEU A 15 -15.29 -7.28 -0.54
C LEU A 15 -14.55 -6.00 -0.15
N VAL A 16 -15.24 -4.87 -0.11
CA VAL A 16 -14.65 -3.57 0.20
C VAL A 16 -15.30 -3.02 1.46
N SER A 17 -14.51 -2.70 2.49
CA SER A 17 -15.03 -2.04 3.69
C SER A 17 -15.46 -0.61 3.38
N GLU A 18 -16.54 -0.15 4.02
CA GLU A 18 -17.08 1.22 3.91
C GLU A 18 -16.00 2.30 4.05
N ASP A 19 -15.07 2.10 4.97
CA ASP A 19 -13.96 3.04 5.21
C ASP A 19 -13.13 3.37 3.96
N VAL A 20 -13.03 2.44 3.01
CA VAL A 20 -12.30 2.66 1.74
C VAL A 20 -12.95 3.75 0.91
N VAL A 21 -14.27 3.87 0.95
CA VAL A 21 -15.03 4.88 0.20
C VAL A 21 -15.40 6.10 1.05
N ALA A 22 -15.59 5.93 2.36
CA ALA A 22 -16.04 7.00 3.25
C ALA A 22 -14.92 7.86 3.80
N GLU A 23 -13.73 7.30 4.05
CA GLU A 23 -12.63 8.05 4.65
C GLU A 23 -11.89 8.95 3.67
N TYR A 24 -11.31 10.03 4.22
CA TYR A 24 -10.48 10.98 3.49
C TYR A 24 -9.01 10.62 3.62
N PHE A 25 -8.27 10.70 2.51
CA PHE A 25 -6.84 10.44 2.49
C PHE A 25 -6.17 11.12 1.29
N CYS A 26 -5.05 11.78 1.54
CA CYS A 26 -4.13 12.26 0.51
C CYS A 26 -2.72 12.17 1.08
N CYS A 27 -1.86 11.32 0.50
CA CYS A 27 -0.50 11.12 1.02
C CYS A 27 0.21 12.46 1.21
N ASP A 28 0.71 12.70 2.41
CA ASP A 28 1.44 13.91 2.77
C ASP A 28 2.92 13.56 3.00
N TYR A 29 3.59 13.25 1.89
CA TYR A 29 5.00 12.86 1.89
C TYR A 29 5.91 13.98 2.45
N GLU A 30 5.55 15.24 2.24
CA GLU A 30 6.33 16.38 2.77
C GLU A 30 6.34 16.38 4.29
N SER A 31 5.24 15.98 4.92
CA SER A 31 5.11 15.90 6.39
C SER A 31 5.71 14.60 6.94
N CYS A 32 5.40 13.44 6.35
CA CYS A 32 5.81 12.13 6.89
C CYS A 32 7.19 11.67 6.43
N LYS A 33 7.78 12.31 5.39
CA LYS A 33 9.11 11.97 4.85
C LYS A 33 9.31 10.51 4.47
N GLY A 34 8.23 9.79 4.15
CA GLY A 34 8.30 8.39 3.74
C GLY A 34 8.39 7.38 4.89
N CYS A 35 7.84 7.71 6.07
CA CYS A 35 7.88 6.86 7.27
C CYS A 35 7.40 5.43 7.04
N CYS A 36 6.46 5.20 6.10
CA CYS A 36 5.96 3.86 5.80
C CYS A 36 7.02 2.87 5.26
N CYS A 37 8.19 3.39 4.83
CA CYS A 37 9.32 2.56 4.39
C CYS A 37 10.36 2.28 5.49
N VAL A 38 10.22 2.89 6.69
CA VAL A 38 11.19 2.78 7.78
C VAL A 38 10.59 2.38 9.11
N ILE A 39 9.27 2.40 9.23
CA ILE A 39 8.54 2.03 10.46
C ILE A 39 7.65 0.85 10.13
N GLY A 40 7.72 -0.18 10.95
CA GLY A 40 6.90 -1.40 10.84
C GLY A 40 7.58 -2.59 11.48
N ASP A 41 6.78 -3.61 11.78
CA ASP A 41 7.28 -4.85 12.39
C ASP A 41 7.72 -5.87 11.34
N SER A 42 7.35 -5.64 10.08
CA SER A 42 7.71 -6.48 8.94
C SER A 42 7.75 -5.65 7.64
N GLY A 43 8.20 -6.28 6.54
CA GLY A 43 8.14 -5.70 5.20
C GLY A 43 6.71 -5.50 4.67
N ALA A 44 6.59 -4.82 3.54
CA ALA A 44 5.31 -4.69 2.84
C ALA A 44 4.91 -6.03 2.19
N PRO A 45 3.65 -6.46 2.27
CA PRO A 45 3.18 -7.67 1.60
C PRO A 45 3.49 -7.70 0.11
N LEU A 46 3.89 -8.86 -0.38
CA LEU A 46 4.15 -9.13 -1.80
C LEU A 46 3.24 -10.26 -2.30
N ASP A 47 2.85 -10.17 -3.57
CA ASP A 47 2.28 -11.31 -4.27
C ASP A 47 3.41 -12.12 -4.93
N GLU A 48 3.28 -13.46 -4.99
CA GLU A 48 4.28 -14.30 -5.65
C GLU A 48 4.55 -13.88 -7.09
N SER A 49 3.53 -13.38 -7.79
CA SER A 49 3.65 -12.91 -9.17
C SER A 49 4.56 -11.67 -9.34
N GLU A 50 4.84 -10.96 -8.24
CA GLU A 50 5.70 -9.78 -8.25
C GLU A 50 7.20 -10.13 -8.15
N LEU A 51 7.53 -11.33 -7.65
CA LEU A 51 8.91 -11.72 -7.34
C LEU A 51 9.80 -11.78 -8.58
N GLU A 52 9.32 -12.36 -9.66
CA GLU A 52 10.06 -12.42 -10.94
C GLU A 52 10.37 -11.01 -11.47
N GLY A 53 9.42 -10.08 -11.32
CA GLY A 53 9.60 -8.68 -11.70
C GLY A 53 10.68 -7.98 -10.86
N LEU A 54 10.67 -8.21 -9.54
CA LEU A 54 11.66 -7.64 -8.63
C LEU A 54 13.07 -8.16 -8.94
N GLU A 55 13.22 -9.46 -9.17
CA GLU A 55 14.50 -10.07 -9.52
C GLU A 55 15.03 -9.56 -10.86
N ARG A 56 14.19 -9.58 -11.89
CA ARG A 56 14.55 -9.10 -13.23
C ARG A 56 15.01 -7.63 -13.24
N ASP A 57 14.32 -6.78 -12.49
CA ASP A 57 14.56 -5.35 -12.48
C ASP A 57 15.58 -4.90 -11.39
N TYR A 58 16.06 -5.82 -10.55
CA TYR A 58 17.02 -5.55 -9.48
C TYR A 58 18.28 -4.80 -9.94
N PRO A 59 18.92 -5.15 -11.07
CA PRO A 59 20.09 -4.42 -11.55
C PRO A 59 19.84 -2.93 -11.85
N ARG A 60 18.58 -2.55 -12.10
CA ARG A 60 18.18 -1.18 -12.42
C ARG A 60 18.01 -0.33 -11.16
N PHE A 61 17.41 -0.86 -10.10
CA PHE A 61 17.12 -0.10 -8.90
C PHE A 61 18.10 -0.31 -7.74
N SER A 62 18.84 -1.42 -7.72
CA SER A 62 19.82 -1.70 -6.66
C SER A 62 20.93 -0.64 -6.52
N PRO A 63 21.41 0.05 -7.59
CA PRO A 63 22.38 1.12 -7.41
C PRO A 63 21.85 2.31 -6.60
N LEU A 64 20.53 2.49 -6.52
CA LEU A 64 19.89 3.55 -5.74
C LEU A 64 19.64 3.15 -4.28
N MET A 65 19.66 1.85 -3.98
CA MET A 65 19.45 1.33 -2.62
C MET A 65 20.63 1.69 -1.72
N ARG A 66 20.36 1.72 -0.41
CA ARG A 66 21.44 1.77 0.60
C ARG A 66 22.29 0.50 0.56
N PRO A 67 23.59 0.59 0.92
CA PRO A 67 24.45 -0.59 0.98
C PRO A 67 23.87 -1.71 1.84
N GLN A 68 23.31 -1.37 3.01
CA GLN A 68 22.70 -2.35 3.94
C GLN A 68 21.47 -3.04 3.33
N GLY A 69 20.67 -2.30 2.55
CA GLY A 69 19.53 -2.86 1.83
C GLY A 69 19.98 -3.86 0.76
N ARG A 70 21.00 -3.53 -0.04
CA ARG A 70 21.59 -4.46 -1.01
C ARG A 70 22.14 -5.72 -0.34
N GLU A 71 22.93 -5.54 0.73
CA GLU A 71 23.48 -6.66 1.49
C GLU A 71 22.39 -7.58 2.04
N THR A 72 21.26 -6.99 2.47
CA THR A 72 20.10 -7.76 2.92
C THR A 72 19.54 -8.58 1.77
N VAL A 73 19.25 -7.98 0.62
CA VAL A 73 18.71 -8.70 -0.55
C VAL A 73 19.68 -9.76 -1.05
N ASP A 74 20.99 -9.46 -1.11
CA ASP A 74 22.01 -10.42 -1.52
C ASP A 74 22.09 -11.65 -0.61
N ARG A 75 21.73 -11.50 0.66
CA ARG A 75 21.74 -12.56 1.66
C ARG A 75 20.42 -13.33 1.75
N THR A 76 19.28 -12.63 1.73
CA THR A 76 17.95 -13.23 2.01
C THR A 76 17.13 -13.47 0.75
N GLY A 77 17.50 -12.86 -0.38
CA GLY A 77 16.71 -12.84 -1.61
C GLY A 77 15.78 -11.63 -1.68
N PHE A 78 14.81 -11.72 -2.60
CA PHE A 78 13.92 -10.61 -2.93
C PHE A 78 12.70 -10.52 -2.01
N PHE A 79 12.53 -11.45 -1.07
CA PHE A 79 11.44 -11.47 -0.10
C PHE A 79 11.88 -12.14 1.19
N GLU A 80 11.11 -11.91 2.23
CA GLU A 80 11.16 -12.64 3.50
C GLU A 80 9.77 -13.19 3.82
N LEU A 81 9.68 -14.16 4.73
CA LEU A 81 8.41 -14.57 5.34
C LEU A 81 8.27 -13.85 6.67
N ASP A 82 7.11 -13.24 6.89
CA ASP A 82 6.81 -12.67 8.19
C ASP A 82 6.41 -13.74 9.23
N ARG A 83 5.94 -13.33 10.41
CA ARG A 83 5.58 -14.25 11.50
C ARG A 83 4.37 -15.12 11.17
N ASP A 84 3.51 -14.66 10.29
CA ASP A 84 2.30 -15.36 9.85
C ASP A 84 2.56 -16.24 8.62
N GLY A 85 3.77 -16.13 8.04
CA GLY A 85 4.20 -16.88 6.86
C GLY A 85 3.87 -16.19 5.55
N ASP A 86 3.47 -14.92 5.59
CA ASP A 86 3.19 -14.12 4.41
C ASP A 86 4.47 -13.61 3.76
N ILE A 87 4.48 -13.58 2.43
CA ILE A 87 5.60 -13.05 1.64
C ILE A 87 5.62 -11.52 1.75
N VAL A 88 6.75 -10.97 2.20
CA VAL A 88 6.94 -9.53 2.41
C VAL A 88 8.26 -9.04 1.82
N THR A 89 8.38 -7.73 1.60
CA THR A 89 9.66 -7.13 1.21
C THR A 89 10.71 -7.34 2.31
N PRO A 90 12.00 -7.60 1.98
CA PRO A 90 13.04 -7.75 2.99
C PRO A 90 13.21 -6.47 3.81
N VAL A 91 13.53 -6.64 5.10
CA VAL A 91 13.85 -5.52 5.99
C VAL A 91 15.29 -5.60 6.48
N VAL A 92 15.94 -4.46 6.60
CA VAL A 92 17.30 -4.36 7.13
C VAL A 92 17.27 -4.67 8.63
N PRO A 93 17.94 -5.74 9.11
CA PRO A 93 17.76 -6.24 10.48
C PRO A 93 18.04 -5.21 11.59
N GLN A 94 18.98 -4.29 11.37
CA GLN A 94 19.40 -3.31 12.38
C GLN A 94 18.48 -2.10 12.47
N SER A 95 17.96 -1.65 11.34
CA SER A 95 17.18 -0.41 11.23
C SER A 95 15.69 -0.63 10.95
N GLN A 96 15.30 -1.86 10.64
CA GLN A 96 13.92 -2.26 10.34
C GLN A 96 13.31 -1.52 9.12
N GLU A 97 14.12 -0.84 8.34
CA GLU A 97 13.70 -0.20 7.11
C GLU A 97 13.54 -1.24 5.98
N CYS A 98 12.62 -0.96 5.06
CA CYS A 98 12.51 -1.75 3.83
C CYS A 98 13.85 -1.76 3.09
N ALA A 99 14.34 -2.94 2.68
CA ALA A 99 15.61 -3.07 1.98
C ALA A 99 15.63 -2.30 0.64
N TYR A 100 14.47 -2.10 0.01
CA TYR A 100 14.32 -1.33 -1.22
C TYR A 100 14.26 0.18 -1.01
N SER A 101 14.48 0.67 0.21
CA SER A 101 14.50 2.09 0.50
C SER A 101 15.79 2.77 0.02
N CYS A 102 15.69 4.06 -0.28
CA CYS A 102 16.82 4.95 -0.45
C CYS A 102 16.51 6.29 0.24
N PHE A 103 17.56 7.04 0.58
CA PHE A 103 17.40 8.28 1.32
C PHE A 103 17.81 9.48 0.45
N ALA A 104 17.02 10.54 0.53
CA ALA A 104 17.38 11.81 -0.05
C ALA A 104 18.31 12.60 0.90
N PRO A 105 19.01 13.64 0.42
CA PRO A 105 19.91 14.44 1.25
C PRO A 105 19.25 15.12 2.45
N ASP A 106 17.93 15.37 2.39
CA ASP A 106 17.14 15.95 3.49
C ASP A 106 16.64 14.90 4.50
N GLY A 107 17.09 13.64 4.36
CA GLY A 107 16.71 12.53 5.22
C GLY A 107 15.35 11.90 4.89
N SER A 108 14.64 12.38 3.88
CA SER A 108 13.40 11.76 3.44
C SER A 108 13.67 10.41 2.76
N VAL A 109 12.73 9.48 2.92
CA VAL A 109 12.85 8.09 2.45
C VAL A 109 12.05 7.89 1.19
N LEU A 110 12.68 7.33 0.18
CA LEU A 110 12.11 7.06 -1.13
C LEU A 110 12.18 5.55 -1.42
N CYS A 111 11.31 5.06 -2.26
CA CYS A 111 11.44 3.72 -2.82
C CYS A 111 12.42 3.75 -4.01
N SER A 112 13.48 2.93 -3.99
CA SER A 112 14.46 2.85 -5.09
C SER A 112 13.81 2.34 -6.38
N ILE A 113 12.82 1.45 -6.27
CA ILE A 113 12.04 0.93 -7.39
C ILE A 113 11.31 2.08 -8.10
N GLU A 114 10.54 2.87 -7.34
CA GLU A 114 9.80 4.02 -7.87
C GLU A 114 10.72 5.12 -8.41
N LYS A 115 11.81 5.41 -7.69
CA LYS A 115 12.82 6.40 -8.10
C LYS A 115 13.51 6.03 -9.42
N CYS A 116 13.60 4.74 -9.73
CA CYS A 116 14.09 4.21 -10.98
C CYS A 116 13.06 4.24 -12.12
N GLY A 117 11.84 4.71 -11.87
CA GLY A 117 10.73 4.73 -12.84
C GLY A 117 10.04 3.38 -13.03
N LEU A 118 10.22 2.45 -12.09
CA LEU A 118 9.55 1.15 -12.06
C LEU A 118 8.29 1.19 -11.18
N VAL A 119 7.44 0.20 -11.37
CA VAL A 119 6.22 0.05 -10.58
C VAL A 119 6.54 -0.61 -9.25
N LYS A 120 6.20 0.05 -8.14
CA LYS A 120 6.30 -0.50 -6.78
C LYS A 120 5.36 -1.70 -6.60
N PRO A 121 5.61 -2.56 -5.59
CA PRO A 121 4.66 -3.59 -5.17
C PRO A 121 3.25 -3.05 -4.96
N ALA A 122 2.26 -3.86 -5.29
CA ALA A 122 0.85 -3.50 -5.23
C ALA A 122 0.44 -3.02 -3.84
N SER A 123 0.90 -3.70 -2.77
CA SER A 123 0.62 -3.32 -1.38
C SER A 123 1.12 -1.92 -1.03
N CYS A 124 2.28 -1.50 -1.59
CA CYS A 124 2.82 -0.16 -1.40
C CYS A 124 2.06 0.90 -2.20
N ARG A 125 1.54 0.54 -3.40
CA ARG A 125 0.77 1.45 -4.24
C ARG A 125 -0.65 1.65 -3.74
N LEU A 126 -1.26 0.59 -3.20
CA LEU A 126 -2.61 0.59 -2.66
C LEU A 126 -2.70 1.17 -1.24
N TYR A 127 -1.55 1.38 -0.57
CA TYR A 127 -1.59 1.90 0.79
C TYR A 127 -2.30 3.28 0.85
N PRO A 128 -3.28 3.48 1.76
CA PRO A 128 -3.55 2.74 3.00
C PRO A 128 -4.54 1.57 2.88
N ILE A 129 -4.93 1.14 1.69
CA ILE A 129 -5.73 -0.06 1.52
C ILE A 129 -4.85 -1.30 1.71
N ARG A 130 -5.32 -2.23 2.57
CA ARG A 130 -4.75 -3.57 2.72
C ARG A 130 -5.64 -4.58 2.03
N VAL A 131 -5.03 -5.43 1.23
CA VAL A 131 -5.70 -6.52 0.52
C VAL A 131 -5.44 -7.82 1.27
N THR A 132 -6.50 -8.52 1.64
CA THR A 132 -6.42 -9.84 2.29
C THR A 132 -7.07 -10.88 1.38
N LYS A 133 -6.36 -11.97 1.12
CA LYS A 133 -6.90 -13.12 0.42
C LYS A 133 -7.78 -13.93 1.38
N LEU A 134 -9.03 -14.14 1.02
CA LEU A 134 -10.00 -14.91 1.81
C LEU A 134 -10.04 -16.38 1.34
N THR A 135 -10.56 -17.25 2.22
CA THR A 135 -10.85 -18.64 1.86
C THR A 135 -11.82 -18.66 0.69
N GLY A 136 -11.51 -19.43 -0.36
CA GLY A 136 -12.33 -19.48 -1.58
C GLY A 136 -11.88 -18.54 -2.71
N GLY A 137 -10.80 -17.77 -2.51
CA GLY A 137 -10.19 -16.95 -3.57
C GLY A 137 -10.71 -15.52 -3.65
N SER A 138 -11.70 -15.15 -2.87
CA SER A 138 -12.18 -13.77 -2.77
C SER A 138 -11.14 -12.87 -2.10
N LEU A 139 -11.22 -11.56 -2.37
CA LEU A 139 -10.35 -10.55 -1.76
C LEU A 139 -11.15 -9.66 -0.80
N ALA A 140 -10.50 -9.20 0.26
CA ALA A 140 -11.04 -8.16 1.13
C ALA A 140 -10.13 -6.93 1.09
N LEU A 141 -10.70 -5.77 0.80
CA LEU A 141 -10.05 -4.47 0.82
C LEU A 141 -10.46 -3.72 2.07
N ASN A 142 -9.50 -3.48 2.95
CA ASN A 142 -9.73 -2.80 4.23
C ASN A 142 -8.82 -1.58 4.36
N LEU A 143 -9.32 -0.53 5.02
CA LEU A 143 -8.52 0.64 5.33
C LEU A 143 -7.61 0.36 6.53
N HIS A 144 -6.31 0.57 6.36
CA HIS A 144 -5.34 0.53 7.44
C HIS A 144 -5.11 1.93 8.01
N ARG A 145 -5.53 2.14 9.25
CA ARG A 145 -5.33 3.41 9.98
C ARG A 145 -4.03 3.31 10.78
N TRP A 146 -2.97 3.89 10.26
CA TRP A 146 -1.67 3.92 10.92
C TRP A 146 -1.33 5.34 11.37
N ASP A 147 -0.91 5.50 12.62
CA ASP A 147 -0.65 6.81 13.23
C ASP A 147 0.40 7.64 12.47
N ILE A 148 1.38 6.98 11.84
CA ILE A 148 2.38 7.65 11.00
C ILE A 148 1.78 8.36 9.78
N CYS A 149 0.55 8.01 9.39
CA CYS A 149 -0.19 8.62 8.28
C CYS A 149 -1.27 9.60 8.73
N LYS A 150 -1.31 10.00 10.01
CA LYS A 150 -2.29 10.96 10.52
C LYS A 150 -2.34 12.25 9.69
N CYS A 151 -1.19 12.78 9.29
CA CYS A 151 -1.08 13.95 8.41
C CYS A 151 -1.77 13.75 7.05
N ALA A 152 -1.73 12.53 6.50
CA ALA A 152 -2.36 12.22 5.23
C ALA A 152 -3.89 12.18 5.33
N PHE A 153 -4.45 11.66 6.43
CA PHE A 153 -5.88 11.72 6.69
C PHE A 153 -6.37 13.15 6.94
N GLU A 154 -5.59 13.97 7.66
CA GLU A 154 -5.89 15.39 7.86
C GLU A 154 -5.83 16.17 6.55
N LYS A 155 -4.84 15.91 5.71
CA LYS A 155 -4.71 16.51 4.37
C LYS A 155 -5.88 16.13 3.48
N GLY A 156 -6.24 14.83 3.42
CA GLY A 156 -7.38 14.35 2.64
C GLY A 156 -8.69 15.05 3.03
N ARG A 157 -8.94 15.21 4.34
CA ARG A 157 -10.13 15.95 4.85
C ARG A 157 -10.10 17.42 4.42
N ARG A 158 -8.96 18.08 4.52
CA ARG A 158 -8.80 19.49 4.11
C ARG A 158 -9.02 19.69 2.62
N GLU A 159 -8.56 18.74 1.80
CA GLU A 159 -8.63 18.79 0.34
C GLU A 159 -9.91 18.16 -0.22
N GLY A 160 -10.72 17.50 0.63
CA GLY A 160 -11.95 16.83 0.22
C GLY A 160 -11.72 15.57 -0.61
N ILE A 161 -10.53 14.96 -0.54
CA ILE A 161 -10.14 13.79 -1.32
C ILE A 161 -10.32 12.52 -0.48
N ARG A 162 -11.14 11.58 -0.98
CA ARG A 162 -11.36 10.29 -0.30
C ARG A 162 -10.31 9.25 -0.71
N VAL A 163 -10.15 8.19 0.10
CA VAL A 163 -9.17 7.13 -0.13
C VAL A 163 -9.28 6.54 -1.54
N TYR A 164 -10.48 6.13 -1.96
CA TYR A 164 -10.67 5.52 -3.28
C TYR A 164 -10.37 6.48 -4.43
N GLN A 165 -10.64 7.77 -4.27
CA GLN A 165 -10.33 8.80 -5.26
C GLN A 165 -8.81 9.04 -5.36
N PHE A 166 -8.12 9.14 -4.22
CA PHE A 166 -6.66 9.26 -4.19
C PHE A 166 -5.97 8.06 -4.84
N LEU A 167 -6.55 6.87 -4.68
CA LEU A 167 -6.02 5.61 -5.18
C LEU A 167 -6.65 5.13 -6.51
N GLU A 168 -7.31 6.02 -7.27
CA GLU A 168 -7.93 5.66 -8.55
C GLU A 168 -7.00 4.83 -9.44
N LYS A 169 -5.81 5.38 -9.74
CA LYS A 169 -4.86 4.69 -10.61
C LYS A 169 -4.39 3.34 -10.06
N PRO A 170 -3.91 3.20 -8.81
CA PRO A 170 -3.57 1.91 -8.24
C PRO A 170 -4.70 0.89 -8.22
N LEU A 171 -5.93 1.33 -7.90
CA LEU A 171 -7.11 0.47 -7.88
C LEU A 171 -7.45 -0.04 -9.29
N THR A 172 -7.44 0.86 -10.28
CA THR A 172 -7.66 0.52 -11.69
C THR A 172 -6.57 -0.43 -12.20
N ASP A 173 -5.31 -0.17 -11.88
CA ASP A 173 -4.18 -1.02 -12.31
C ASP A 173 -4.25 -2.43 -11.71
N CYS A 174 -4.72 -2.57 -10.47
CA CYS A 174 -4.75 -3.85 -9.76
C CYS A 174 -6.03 -4.66 -9.99
N PHE A 175 -7.18 -4.00 -10.14
CA PHE A 175 -8.48 -4.66 -10.18
C PHE A 175 -9.28 -4.39 -11.46
N GLY A 176 -8.81 -3.52 -12.34
CA GLY A 176 -9.43 -3.17 -13.60
C GLY A 176 -10.36 -1.95 -13.51
N ALA A 177 -10.68 -1.39 -14.68
CA ALA A 177 -11.53 -0.20 -14.81
C ALA A 177 -12.98 -0.48 -14.35
N ASP A 178 -13.52 -1.65 -14.73
CA ASP A 178 -14.91 -2.03 -14.38
C ASP A 178 -15.08 -2.13 -12.84
N PHE A 179 -14.06 -2.63 -12.14
CA PHE A 179 -14.06 -2.64 -10.66
C PHE A 179 -14.10 -1.21 -10.11
N TYR A 180 -13.25 -0.32 -10.63
CA TYR A 180 -13.18 1.05 -10.14
C TYR A 180 -14.47 1.83 -10.41
N GLU A 181 -15.09 1.65 -11.58
CA GLU A 181 -16.40 2.25 -11.91
C GLU A 181 -17.50 1.75 -10.95
N ALA A 182 -17.55 0.44 -10.68
CA ALA A 182 -18.48 -0.11 -9.73
C ALA A 182 -18.25 0.41 -8.29
N LEU A 183 -16.98 0.58 -7.90
CA LEU A 183 -16.61 1.17 -6.61
C LEU A 183 -17.09 2.62 -6.50
N CYS A 184 -16.92 3.42 -7.56
CA CYS A 184 -17.43 4.81 -7.59
C CYS A 184 -18.95 4.86 -7.46
N ALA A 185 -19.69 4.00 -8.16
CA ALA A 185 -21.14 3.93 -8.07
C ALA A 185 -21.62 3.53 -6.67
N ALA A 186 -20.93 2.57 -6.04
CA ALA A 186 -21.20 2.17 -4.64
C ALA A 186 -20.91 3.31 -3.65
N ALA A 187 -19.80 4.03 -3.86
CA ALA A 187 -19.44 5.19 -3.04
C ALA A 187 -20.51 6.29 -3.08
N GLU A 188 -21.03 6.61 -4.26
CA GLU A 188 -22.12 7.60 -4.41
C GLU A 188 -23.38 7.19 -3.64
N HIS A 189 -23.69 5.91 -3.58
CA HIS A 189 -24.85 5.41 -2.85
C HIS A 189 -24.64 5.50 -1.33
N ILE A 190 -23.52 5.01 -0.84
CA ILE A 190 -23.17 5.02 0.59
C ILE A 190 -23.11 6.44 1.14
N LEU A 191 -22.49 7.37 0.41
CA LEU A 191 -22.28 8.74 0.86
C LEU A 191 -23.55 9.59 0.88
N LYS A 192 -24.55 9.25 0.05
CA LYS A 192 -25.88 9.90 0.09
C LYS A 192 -26.71 9.50 1.30
N ASP A 193 -26.48 8.30 1.83
CA ASP A 193 -27.19 7.80 3.03
C ASP A 193 -26.61 8.38 4.33
N GLU A 194 -25.50 9.11 4.27
CA GLU A 194 -24.84 9.78 5.40
C GLU A 194 -25.24 11.26 5.57
N GLU A 195 -25.87 11.89 4.56
CA GLU A 195 -26.40 13.26 4.60
C GLU A 195 -27.82 13.30 5.18
#